data_a43937d5cc3c55d77c3a46f998509a11
#
_entry.id   a43937d5cc3c55d77c3a46f998509a11
#
_cell.length_a   1.000
_cell.length_b   1.000
_cell.length_c   1.000
_cell.angle_alpha   90.00
_cell.angle_beta   90.00
_cell.angle_gamma   90.00
#
_symmetry.space_group_name_H-M   'P 1'
#
loop_
_entity.id
_entity.type
_entity.pdbx_description
1 polymer ?
#
loop_
_entity_poly.entity_id
_entity_poly.type
_entity_poly.pdbx_seq_one_letter_code
_entity_poly.pdbx_strand_id
1 'polypeptide(L)'
;MSENRMVILISKNLMFLPRIEAAAGSNTKVRRLTDATQIAQTTKDFKISNILVDLEEDSDFWKPLLSEVKRWAGKEVAIAAYGPHEDEVSMSEARLLGCDPVLAKGAFVRQLKNVLFPNSN
;
A
#
# COMPACT_ATOMS: atom_id res chain seq x y z
N MET A 1 -12.50 -3.75 -21.64
CA MET A 1 -12.53 -2.55 -20.78
C MET A 1 -11.53 -2.67 -19.66
N SER A 2 -10.73 -1.66 -19.49
CA SER A 2 -9.81 -1.65 -18.37
C SER A 2 -10.54 -1.20 -17.11
N GLU A 3 -10.24 -1.86 -16.01
CA GLU A 3 -10.73 -1.42 -14.71
C GLU A 3 -9.95 -0.19 -14.26
N ASN A 4 -10.62 0.70 -13.54
CA ASN A 4 -9.97 1.84 -12.91
C ASN A 4 -9.26 1.35 -11.66
N ARG A 5 -7.96 1.16 -11.75
CA ARG A 5 -7.16 0.64 -10.65
C ARG A 5 -6.68 1.76 -9.73
N MET A 6 -6.60 1.43 -8.45
CA MET A 6 -6.11 2.38 -7.46
C MET A 6 -5.13 1.68 -6.51
N VAL A 7 -4.02 2.36 -6.26
CA VAL A 7 -3.07 1.98 -5.22
C VAL A 7 -3.31 2.90 -4.04
N ILE A 8 -3.49 2.32 -2.86
CA ILE A 8 -3.64 3.08 -1.61
C ILE A 8 -2.32 3.04 -0.86
N LEU A 9 -1.80 4.20 -0.51
CA LEU A 9 -0.60 4.33 0.30
C LEU A 9 -0.99 4.79 1.70
N ILE A 10 -0.74 3.95 2.68
CA ILE A 10 -0.99 4.28 4.10
C ILE A 10 0.29 4.89 4.66
N SER A 11 0.36 6.21 4.66
CA SER A 11 1.51 6.96 5.12
C SER A 11 1.15 8.42 5.29
N LYS A 12 1.73 9.07 6.29
CA LYS A 12 1.65 10.53 6.41
C LYS A 12 2.74 11.21 5.60
N ASN A 13 3.72 10.43 5.15
CA ASN A 13 4.90 10.93 4.46
C ASN A 13 4.70 10.89 2.95
N LEU A 14 5.08 11.95 2.27
CA LEU A 14 4.95 12.06 0.81
C LEU A 14 6.21 11.61 0.07
N MET A 15 7.22 11.15 0.79
CA MET A 15 8.55 10.91 0.20
C MET A 15 8.52 9.96 -0.99
N PHE A 16 7.80 8.85 -0.89
CA PHE A 16 7.78 7.85 -1.95
C PHE A 16 6.62 8.01 -2.95
N LEU A 17 5.73 8.96 -2.70
CA LEU A 17 4.54 9.10 -3.54
C LEU A 17 4.88 9.30 -5.02
N PRO A 18 5.81 10.22 -5.38
CA PRO A 18 6.14 10.39 -6.80
C PRO A 18 6.72 9.14 -7.45
N ARG A 19 7.53 8.38 -6.70
CA ARG A 19 8.11 7.15 -7.24
C ARG A 19 7.06 6.08 -7.44
N ILE A 20 6.11 5.99 -6.51
CA ILE A 20 5.01 5.04 -6.62
C ILE A 20 4.15 5.41 -7.82
N GLU A 21 3.83 6.68 -7.98
CA GLU A 21 3.05 7.15 -9.12
C GLU A 21 3.73 6.83 -10.45
N ALA A 22 5.04 7.06 -10.52
CA ALA A 22 5.79 6.76 -11.74
C ALA A 22 5.80 5.26 -12.04
N ALA A 23 5.98 4.43 -11.03
CA ALA A 23 6.00 2.98 -11.21
C ALA A 23 4.62 2.43 -11.55
N ALA A 24 3.57 3.04 -11.03
CA ALA A 24 2.19 2.58 -11.26
C ALA A 24 1.71 2.85 -12.68
N GLY A 25 2.22 3.91 -13.30
CA GLY A 25 1.84 4.25 -14.67
C GLY A 25 0.59 5.11 -14.75
N SER A 26 0.28 5.53 -15.96
CA SER A 26 -0.79 6.52 -16.20
C SER A 26 -2.19 5.95 -16.02
N ASN A 27 -2.34 4.63 -16.06
CA ASN A 27 -3.66 4.00 -15.97
C ASN A 27 -4.04 3.60 -14.56
N THR A 28 -3.23 3.96 -13.58
CA THR A 28 -3.45 3.60 -12.18
C THR A 28 -3.41 4.85 -11.33
N LYS A 29 -4.44 5.01 -10.51
CA LYS A 29 -4.50 6.11 -9.57
C LYS A 29 -3.75 5.72 -8.29
N VAL A 30 -2.96 6.63 -7.75
CA VAL A 30 -2.29 6.41 -6.46
C VAL A 30 -2.82 7.46 -5.48
N ARG A 31 -3.29 7.00 -4.34
CA ARG A 31 -3.85 7.88 -3.31
C ARG A 31 -3.20 7.59 -1.97
N ARG A 32 -2.66 8.64 -1.37
CA ARG A 32 -2.18 8.57 0.01
C ARG A 32 -3.37 8.73 0.94
N LEU A 33 -3.50 7.83 1.88
CA LEU A 33 -4.64 7.81 2.80
C LEU A 33 -4.14 7.95 4.22
N THR A 34 -4.69 8.91 4.95
CA THR A 34 -4.33 9.13 6.36
C THR A 34 -5.53 9.00 7.29
N ASP A 35 -6.72 8.79 6.74
CA ASP A 35 -7.95 8.78 7.52
C ASP A 35 -8.94 7.79 6.89
N ALA A 36 -9.44 6.88 7.71
CA ALA A 36 -10.39 5.86 7.27
C ALA A 36 -11.71 6.46 6.76
N THR A 37 -12.08 7.63 7.24
CA THR A 37 -13.34 8.25 6.81
C THR A 37 -13.33 8.65 5.34
N GLN A 38 -12.15 8.74 4.72
CA GLN A 38 -12.01 9.12 3.32
C GLN A 38 -12.15 7.95 2.35
N ILE A 39 -12.20 6.72 2.85
CA ILE A 39 -12.07 5.54 1.99
C ILE A 39 -13.21 5.45 0.98
N ALA A 40 -14.44 5.55 1.44
CA ALA A 40 -15.60 5.36 0.57
C ALA A 40 -15.59 6.33 -0.60
N GLN A 41 -15.35 7.60 -0.32
CA GLN A 41 -15.34 8.62 -1.35
C GLN A 41 -14.13 8.50 -2.26
N THR A 42 -12.97 8.21 -1.69
CA THR A 42 -11.73 8.09 -2.45
C THR A 42 -11.78 6.94 -3.44
N THR A 43 -12.41 5.83 -3.08
CA THR A 43 -12.39 4.61 -3.88
C THR A 43 -13.65 4.40 -4.70
N LYS A 44 -14.54 5.36 -4.74
CA LYS A 44 -15.89 5.22 -5.28
C LYS A 44 -15.94 4.62 -6.69
N ASP A 45 -15.07 5.09 -7.58
CA ASP A 45 -15.08 4.66 -8.98
C ASP A 45 -13.86 3.82 -9.34
N PHE A 46 -13.19 3.24 -8.33
CA PHE A 46 -11.93 2.55 -8.51
C PHE A 46 -11.92 1.20 -7.82
N LYS A 47 -11.17 0.28 -8.39
CA LYS A 47 -10.85 -0.99 -7.74
C LYS A 47 -9.51 -0.84 -7.04
N ILE A 48 -9.47 -1.11 -5.74
CA ILE A 48 -8.20 -1.09 -5.00
C ILE A 48 -7.40 -2.32 -5.42
N SER A 49 -6.30 -2.10 -6.13
CA SER A 49 -5.44 -3.19 -6.58
C SER A 49 -4.31 -3.49 -5.62
N ASN A 50 -3.85 -2.46 -4.92
CA ASN A 50 -2.69 -2.58 -4.02
C ASN A 50 -2.88 -1.71 -2.79
N ILE A 51 -2.38 -2.21 -1.67
CA ILE A 51 -2.28 -1.44 -0.43
C ILE A 51 -0.80 -1.45 -0.04
N LEU A 52 -0.22 -0.28 0.15
CA LEU A 52 1.17 -0.12 0.58
C LEU A 52 1.17 0.51 1.96
N VAL A 53 1.90 -0.09 2.90
CA VAL A 53 1.91 0.35 4.28
C VAL A 53 3.29 0.83 4.67
N ASP A 54 3.36 2.05 5.17
CA ASP A 54 4.60 2.66 5.69
C ASP A 54 4.73 2.32 7.18
N LEU A 55 5.64 1.42 7.49
CA LEU A 55 5.83 0.94 8.87
C LEU A 55 6.62 1.91 9.74
N GLU A 56 7.09 3.04 9.20
CA GLU A 56 7.64 4.10 10.04
C GLU A 56 6.56 4.86 10.80
N GLU A 57 5.32 4.73 10.34
CA GLU A 57 4.19 5.30 11.08
C GLU A 57 3.92 4.47 12.32
N ASP A 58 3.28 5.10 13.31
CA ASP A 58 2.87 4.37 14.51
C ASP A 58 1.91 3.25 14.17
N SER A 59 2.03 2.13 14.88
CA SER A 59 1.12 1.01 14.67
C SER A 59 -0.33 1.39 14.95
N ASP A 60 -0.56 2.32 15.89
CA ASP A 60 -1.90 2.80 16.18
C ASP A 60 -2.51 3.57 15.01
N PHE A 61 -1.68 4.04 14.11
CA PHE A 61 -2.14 4.70 12.89
C PHE A 61 -2.36 3.69 11.77
N TRP A 62 -1.34 2.87 11.45
CA TRP A 62 -1.43 2.07 10.23
C TRP A 62 -2.27 0.79 10.38
N LYS A 63 -2.31 0.19 11.57
CA LYS A 63 -3.06 -1.06 11.74
C LYS A 63 -4.56 -0.89 11.56
N PRO A 64 -5.22 0.06 12.24
CA PRO A 64 -6.65 0.24 12.01
C PRO A 64 -6.97 0.65 10.58
N LEU A 65 -6.12 1.49 10.00
CA LEU A 65 -6.33 1.96 8.64
C LEU A 65 -6.18 0.82 7.64
N LEU A 66 -5.17 -0.02 7.80
CA LEU A 66 -5.00 -1.21 6.97
C LEU A 66 -6.22 -2.12 7.06
N SER A 67 -6.70 -2.37 8.26
CA SER A 67 -7.87 -3.21 8.48
C SER A 67 -9.08 -2.68 7.72
N GLU A 68 -9.30 -1.38 7.78
CA GLU A 68 -10.44 -0.76 7.12
C GLU A 68 -10.29 -0.80 5.59
N VAL A 69 -9.12 -0.48 5.08
CA VAL A 69 -8.90 -0.51 3.63
C VAL A 69 -9.07 -1.93 3.08
N LYS A 70 -8.62 -2.93 3.81
CA LYS A 70 -8.78 -4.33 3.39
C LYS A 70 -10.25 -4.70 3.23
N ARG A 71 -11.13 -4.19 4.08
CA ARG A 71 -12.56 -4.45 3.97
C ARG A 71 -13.14 -3.91 2.67
N TRP A 72 -12.63 -2.79 2.19
CA TRP A 72 -13.07 -2.17 0.94
C TRP A 72 -12.43 -2.78 -0.29
N ALA A 73 -11.24 -3.35 -0.14
CA ALA A 73 -10.43 -3.80 -1.27
C ALA A 73 -10.85 -5.15 -1.83
N GLY A 74 -11.37 -6.03 -0.99
CA GLY A 74 -11.70 -7.37 -1.43
C GLY A 74 -10.51 -8.32 -1.37
N LYS A 75 -10.71 -9.54 -1.86
CA LYS A 75 -9.77 -10.64 -1.63
C LYS A 75 -8.55 -10.64 -2.54
N GLU A 76 -8.64 -10.00 -3.68
CA GLU A 76 -7.57 -10.07 -4.69
C GLU A 76 -6.54 -8.96 -4.55
N VAL A 77 -6.67 -8.12 -3.53
CA VAL A 77 -5.76 -7.01 -3.33
C VAL A 77 -4.36 -7.52 -2.98
N ALA A 78 -3.34 -6.88 -3.55
CA ALA A 78 -1.95 -7.15 -3.19
C ALA A 78 -1.54 -6.17 -2.10
N ILE A 79 -1.02 -6.68 -0.98
CA ILE A 79 -0.69 -5.85 0.17
C ILE A 79 0.81 -5.97 0.44
N ALA A 80 1.51 -4.85 0.47
CA ALA A 80 2.94 -4.81 0.77
C ALA A 80 3.20 -3.78 1.85
N ALA A 81 4.29 -3.97 2.59
CA ALA A 81 4.70 -3.02 3.62
C ALA A 81 6.19 -2.75 3.50
N TYR A 82 6.62 -1.59 3.95
CA TYR A 82 8.03 -1.23 3.95
C TYR A 82 8.37 -0.41 5.19
N GLY A 83 9.62 -0.52 5.61
CA GLY A 83 10.05 0.21 6.79
C GLY A 83 11.54 0.07 7.04
N PRO A 84 12.02 0.59 8.19
CA PRO A 84 13.43 0.43 8.56
C PRO A 84 13.76 -1.05 8.74
N HIS A 85 14.88 -1.49 8.18
CA HIS A 85 15.22 -2.92 8.20
C HIS A 85 15.47 -3.46 9.62
N GLU A 86 15.80 -2.59 10.56
CA GLU A 86 16.03 -2.99 11.95
C GLU A 86 14.74 -3.10 12.77
N ASP A 87 13.60 -2.71 12.22
CA ASP A 87 12.33 -2.75 12.94
C ASP A 87 11.63 -4.09 12.73
N GLU A 88 12.19 -5.12 13.36
CA GLU A 88 11.69 -6.50 13.23
C GLU A 88 10.27 -6.65 13.79
N VAL A 89 9.93 -5.90 14.83
CA VAL A 89 8.62 -6.01 15.46
C VAL A 89 7.52 -5.56 14.49
N SER A 90 7.67 -4.37 13.91
CA SER A 90 6.68 -3.87 12.97
C SER A 90 6.58 -4.74 11.73
N MET A 91 7.71 -5.24 11.23
CA MET A 91 7.72 -6.11 10.07
C MET A 91 6.99 -7.42 10.34
N SER A 92 7.22 -8.03 11.52
CA SER A 92 6.52 -9.25 11.91
C SER A 92 5.03 -9.02 12.05
N GLU A 93 4.63 -7.90 12.66
CA GLU A 93 3.23 -7.56 12.79
C GLU A 93 2.56 -7.37 11.44
N ALA A 94 3.25 -6.72 10.51
CA ALA A 94 2.72 -6.52 9.16
C ALA A 94 2.49 -7.86 8.44
N ARG A 95 3.43 -8.79 8.57
CA ARG A 95 3.27 -10.12 7.98
C ARG A 95 2.07 -10.84 8.56
N LEU A 96 1.89 -10.77 9.87
CA LEU A 96 0.74 -11.41 10.53
C LEU A 96 -0.59 -10.82 10.06
N LEU A 97 -0.58 -9.57 9.65
CA LEU A 97 -1.80 -8.89 9.18
C LEU A 97 -2.00 -9.01 7.68
N GLY A 98 -1.19 -9.84 7.01
CA GLY A 98 -1.40 -10.16 5.61
C GLY A 98 -0.53 -9.41 4.63
N CYS A 99 0.43 -8.63 5.10
CA CYS A 99 1.35 -7.95 4.19
C CYS A 99 2.39 -8.94 3.65
N ASP A 100 2.52 -8.98 2.35
CA ASP A 100 3.49 -9.82 1.66
C ASP A 100 3.73 -9.22 0.27
N PRO A 101 4.92 -8.70 -0.04
CA PRO A 101 6.12 -8.74 0.81
C PRO A 101 6.16 -7.65 1.88
N VAL A 102 7.03 -7.84 2.86
CA VAL A 102 7.42 -6.82 3.82
C VAL A 102 8.90 -6.55 3.60
N LEU A 103 9.23 -5.33 3.20
CA LEU A 103 10.56 -5.02 2.69
C LEU A 103 11.19 -3.85 3.46
N ALA A 104 12.51 -3.86 3.53
CA ALA A 104 13.24 -2.67 3.92
C ALA A 104 13.03 -1.58 2.86
N LYS A 105 13.15 -0.32 3.24
CA LYS A 105 12.87 0.81 2.33
C LYS A 105 13.64 0.74 1.02
N GLY A 106 14.94 0.44 1.08
CA GLY A 106 15.75 0.36 -0.14
C GLY A 106 15.26 -0.72 -1.08
N ALA A 107 14.95 -1.89 -0.54
CA ALA A 107 14.44 -2.99 -1.35
C ALA A 107 13.07 -2.65 -1.95
N PHE A 108 12.22 -1.99 -1.17
CA PHE A 108 10.91 -1.57 -1.65
C PHE A 108 11.04 -0.65 -2.87
N VAL A 109 11.91 0.35 -2.79
CA VAL A 109 12.11 1.28 -3.90
C VAL A 109 12.62 0.57 -5.14
N ARG A 110 13.59 -0.35 -4.97
CA ARG A 110 14.16 -1.09 -6.10
C ARG A 110 13.15 -2.04 -6.74
N GLN A 111 12.18 -2.53 -5.97
CA GLN A 111 11.23 -3.55 -6.41
C GLN A 111 9.83 -3.01 -6.65
N LEU A 112 9.67 -1.70 -6.76
CA LEU A 112 8.36 -1.07 -6.85
C LEU A 112 7.46 -1.68 -7.93
N LYS A 113 8.00 -1.91 -9.13
CA LYS A 113 7.18 -2.49 -10.19
C LYS A 113 6.72 -3.89 -9.85
N ASN A 114 7.58 -4.70 -9.25
CA ASN A 114 7.19 -6.05 -8.85
C ASN A 114 6.18 -6.02 -7.71
N VAL A 115 6.30 -5.05 -6.81
CA VAL A 115 5.35 -4.88 -5.72
C VAL A 115 3.97 -4.49 -6.25
N LEU A 116 3.94 -3.58 -7.21
CA LEU A 116 2.67 -3.09 -7.76
C LEU A 116 2.04 -4.07 -8.74
N PHE A 117 2.85 -4.85 -9.44
CA PHE A 117 2.38 -5.80 -10.45
C PHE A 117 2.99 -7.19 -10.20
N PRO A 118 2.60 -7.84 -9.07
CA PRO A 118 3.27 -9.07 -8.66
C PRO A 118 3.07 -10.24 -9.61
N ASN A 119 2.02 -10.21 -10.44
CA ASN A 119 1.74 -11.28 -11.41
C ASN A 119 2.20 -10.95 -12.81
N SER A 120 2.95 -9.88 -12.97
CA SER A 120 3.49 -9.46 -14.25
C SER A 120 4.79 -10.19 -14.54
N ASN A 121 4.96 -10.66 -15.74
CA ASN A 121 6.20 -11.31 -16.19
C ASN A 121 7.06 -10.35 -16.99
#